data_7784420d053c03041d23365242d35cfa
#
_entry.id   7784420d053c03041d23365242d35cfa
#
_cell.length_a   1.000
_cell.length_b   1.000
_cell.length_c   1.000
_cell.angle_alpha   90.00
_cell.angle_beta   90.00
_cell.angle_gamma   90.00
#
_symmetry.space_group_name_H-M   'P 1'
#
loop_
_entity.id
_entity.type
_entity.pdbx_description
1 polymer ?
#
loop_
_entity_poly.entity_id
_entity_poly.type
_entity_poly.pdbx_seq_one_letter_code
_entity_poly.pdbx_strand_id
1 'polypeptide(L)'
;MSSTVPQPLISLAILASGSGSNAAAIVEYFKGHKFCRIEGIWTNSSKAGVLSRNLSVPVHVFTPGLDDAMVLQDWKRREVQAIACAGYLKRVPADWIQAFEKRIWNVHPALLPKFGGAGMYGLHIHRAVIQAGEALSGLSIHEVTAEYDEGALCFQCALPVAS
;
A
#
# COMPACT_ATOMS: atom_id res chain seq x y z
N MET A 1 -37.89 11.18 -4.58
CA MET A 1 -37.09 10.28 -5.42
C MET A 1 -35.64 10.69 -5.26
N SER A 2 -34.87 9.97 -4.45
CA SER A 2 -33.46 10.29 -4.20
C SER A 2 -32.67 9.83 -5.44
N SER A 3 -32.20 10.79 -6.23
CA SER A 3 -31.30 10.53 -7.34
C SER A 3 -29.92 10.16 -6.77
N THR A 4 -29.66 8.87 -6.56
CA THR A 4 -28.33 8.38 -6.27
C THR A 4 -27.48 8.56 -7.52
N VAL A 5 -26.66 9.62 -7.52
CA VAL A 5 -25.60 9.78 -8.53
C VAL A 5 -24.71 8.53 -8.43
N PRO A 6 -24.50 7.79 -9.54
CA PRO A 6 -23.60 6.63 -9.50
C PRO A 6 -22.23 7.09 -9.02
N GLN A 7 -21.76 6.54 -7.91
CA GLN A 7 -20.39 6.77 -7.46
C GLN A 7 -19.43 6.17 -8.50
N PRO A 8 -18.42 6.93 -8.97
CA PRO A 8 -17.48 6.41 -9.96
C PRO A 8 -16.71 5.22 -9.40
N LEU A 9 -16.50 4.21 -10.22
CA LEU A 9 -15.67 3.04 -9.88
C LEU A 9 -14.20 3.49 -9.81
N ILE A 10 -13.60 3.42 -8.64
CA ILE A 10 -12.19 3.77 -8.44
C ILE A 10 -11.31 2.61 -8.89
N SER A 11 -10.33 2.89 -9.73
CA SER A 11 -9.32 1.95 -10.20
C SER A 11 -8.07 2.06 -9.32
N LEU A 12 -7.73 1.00 -8.59
CA LEU A 12 -6.66 0.97 -7.59
C LEU A 12 -5.52 0.04 -8.02
N ALA A 13 -4.29 0.54 -8.01
CA ALA A 13 -3.07 -0.24 -8.11
C ALA A 13 -2.51 -0.56 -6.71
N ILE A 14 -1.87 -1.71 -6.56
CA ILE A 14 -1.23 -2.11 -5.30
C ILE A 14 0.27 -2.27 -5.52
N LEU A 15 1.08 -1.73 -4.61
CA LEU A 15 2.53 -1.94 -4.54
C LEU A 15 2.86 -2.90 -3.39
N ALA A 16 3.68 -3.92 -3.66
CA ALA A 16 4.10 -4.88 -2.65
C ALA A 16 5.53 -5.38 -2.93
N SER A 17 6.36 -5.57 -1.90
CA SER A 17 7.75 -6.05 -2.06
C SER A 17 7.97 -7.47 -1.54
N GLY A 18 7.11 -7.97 -0.65
CA GLY A 18 7.33 -9.19 0.12
C GLY A 18 6.32 -10.29 -0.14
N SER A 19 5.84 -10.91 0.95
CA SER A 19 4.89 -12.04 0.90
C SER A 19 3.54 -11.69 0.27
N GLY A 20 3.17 -10.41 0.22
CA GLY A 20 1.91 -9.94 -0.35
C GLY A 20 0.66 -10.32 0.46
N SER A 21 0.78 -10.59 1.76
CA SER A 21 -0.37 -10.92 2.61
C SER A 21 -1.40 -9.78 2.65
N ASN A 22 -0.93 -8.54 2.86
CA ASN A 22 -1.79 -7.35 2.87
C ASN A 22 -2.39 -7.09 1.47
N ALA A 23 -1.58 -7.24 0.41
CA ALA A 23 -2.06 -7.10 -0.96
C ALA A 23 -3.17 -8.12 -1.28
N ALA A 24 -3.00 -9.38 -0.87
CA ALA A 24 -4.00 -10.42 -1.05
C ALA A 24 -5.30 -10.12 -0.29
N ALA A 25 -5.20 -9.63 0.94
CA ALA A 25 -6.37 -9.23 1.73
C ALA A 25 -7.14 -8.08 1.06
N ILE A 26 -6.43 -7.09 0.51
CA ILE A 26 -7.05 -5.98 -0.23
C ILE A 26 -7.74 -6.50 -1.50
N VAL A 27 -7.09 -7.37 -2.29
CA VAL A 27 -7.67 -7.97 -3.50
C VAL A 27 -8.95 -8.73 -3.17
N GLU A 28 -8.93 -9.57 -2.14
CA GLU A 28 -10.10 -10.36 -1.76
C GLU A 28 -11.25 -9.49 -1.24
N TYR A 29 -10.93 -8.46 -0.44
CA TYR A 29 -11.94 -7.52 0.06
C TYR A 29 -12.67 -6.77 -1.07
N PHE A 30 -11.93 -6.31 -2.08
CA PHE A 30 -12.51 -5.54 -3.20
C PHE A 30 -13.01 -6.41 -4.37
N LYS A 31 -12.97 -7.72 -4.26
CA LYS A 31 -13.51 -8.62 -5.27
C LYS A 31 -15.02 -8.43 -5.45
N GLY A 32 -15.41 -7.99 -6.63
CA GLY A 32 -16.81 -7.67 -6.93
C GLY A 32 -17.37 -6.42 -6.22
N HIS A 33 -16.49 -5.59 -5.64
CA HIS A 33 -16.91 -4.37 -4.97
C HIS A 33 -17.46 -3.34 -5.98
N LYS A 34 -18.53 -2.63 -5.60
CA LYS A 34 -19.25 -1.72 -6.52
C LYS A 34 -18.52 -0.42 -6.83
N PHE A 35 -17.60 0.00 -5.94
CA PHE A 35 -16.96 1.33 -6.01
C PHE A 35 -15.44 1.27 -6.17
N CYS A 36 -14.83 0.08 -6.14
CA CYS A 36 -13.39 -0.07 -6.29
C CYS A 36 -13.06 -1.34 -7.06
N ARG A 37 -12.16 -1.22 -8.02
CA ARG A 37 -11.57 -2.29 -8.79
C ARG A 37 -10.07 -2.31 -8.61
N ILE A 38 -9.50 -3.48 -8.34
CA ILE A 38 -8.05 -3.66 -8.30
C ILE A 38 -7.54 -3.99 -9.70
N GLU A 39 -6.68 -3.12 -10.25
CA GLU A 39 -6.09 -3.30 -11.58
C GLU A 39 -4.97 -4.34 -11.61
N GLY A 40 -4.27 -4.46 -10.51
CA GLY A 40 -3.16 -5.38 -10.37
C GLY A 40 -2.27 -5.04 -9.18
N ILE A 41 -1.23 -5.86 -9.02
CA ILE A 41 -0.19 -5.67 -8.02
C ILE A 41 1.12 -5.47 -8.77
N TRP A 42 1.91 -4.46 -8.39
CA TRP A 42 3.25 -4.23 -8.89
C TRP A 42 4.27 -4.54 -7.80
N THR A 43 5.23 -5.39 -8.12
CA THR A 43 6.30 -5.78 -7.19
C THR A 43 7.67 -5.44 -7.76
N ASN A 44 8.54 -4.95 -6.90
CA ASN A 44 9.93 -4.61 -7.23
C ASN A 44 10.90 -5.79 -7.13
N SER A 45 10.40 -7.01 -7.03
CA SER A 45 11.23 -8.20 -6.89
C SER A 45 10.65 -9.40 -7.62
N SER A 46 11.45 -10.02 -8.49
CA SER A 46 11.11 -11.29 -9.15
C SER A 46 11.07 -12.49 -8.18
N LYS A 47 11.52 -12.29 -6.93
CA LYS A 47 11.51 -13.30 -5.86
C LYS A 47 10.44 -13.01 -4.79
N ALA A 48 9.59 -12.00 -5.01
CA ALA A 48 8.56 -11.65 -4.04
C ALA A 48 7.53 -12.79 -3.87
N GLY A 49 7.20 -13.10 -2.63
CA GLY A 49 6.22 -14.14 -2.30
C GLY A 49 4.81 -13.87 -2.85
N VAL A 50 4.49 -12.61 -3.15
CA VAL A 50 3.22 -12.25 -3.81
C VAL A 50 3.04 -12.92 -5.17
N LEU A 51 4.13 -13.23 -5.88
CA LEU A 51 4.10 -13.91 -7.19
C LEU A 51 3.60 -15.36 -7.12
N SER A 52 3.79 -16.03 -5.99
CA SER A 52 3.33 -17.40 -5.77
C SER A 52 1.90 -17.51 -5.25
N ARG A 53 1.24 -16.37 -5.00
CA ARG A 53 -0.15 -16.36 -4.52
C ARG A 53 -1.11 -16.54 -5.68
N ASN A 54 -2.13 -17.36 -5.47
CA ASN A 54 -3.25 -17.50 -6.41
C ASN A 54 -4.22 -16.33 -6.22
N LEU A 55 -3.96 -15.23 -6.94
CA LEU A 55 -4.74 -13.99 -6.87
C LEU A 55 -5.62 -13.83 -8.11
N SER A 56 -6.77 -13.18 -7.94
CA SER A 56 -7.71 -12.89 -9.04
C SER A 56 -7.29 -11.70 -9.92
N VAL A 57 -6.13 -11.09 -9.64
CA VAL A 57 -5.58 -9.94 -10.38
C VAL A 57 -4.16 -10.23 -10.84
N PRO A 58 -3.68 -9.60 -11.93
CA PRO A 58 -2.31 -9.79 -12.41
C PRO A 58 -1.29 -9.22 -11.43
N VAL A 59 -0.10 -9.86 -11.40
CA VAL A 59 1.08 -9.37 -10.67
C VAL A 59 2.16 -9.01 -11.68
N HIS A 60 2.61 -7.76 -11.65
CA HIS A 60 3.63 -7.20 -12.54
C HIS A 60 4.94 -7.02 -11.79
N VAL A 61 6.05 -7.45 -12.38
CA VAL A 61 7.39 -7.23 -11.84
C VAL A 61 8.02 -6.04 -12.53
N PHE A 62 8.66 -5.15 -11.75
CA PHE A 62 9.39 -3.99 -12.27
C PHE A 62 10.69 -3.75 -11.50
N THR A 63 11.61 -3.03 -12.08
CA THR A 63 12.89 -2.63 -11.47
C THR A 63 12.84 -1.15 -11.12
N PRO A 64 12.80 -0.77 -9.82
CA PRO A 64 12.79 0.63 -9.40
C PRO A 64 13.97 1.42 -9.99
N GLY A 65 13.70 2.64 -10.42
CA GLY A 65 14.66 3.53 -11.09
C GLY A 65 14.86 3.26 -12.58
N LEU A 66 14.61 2.03 -13.06
CA LEU A 66 14.71 1.68 -14.47
C LEU A 66 13.33 1.70 -15.16
N ASP A 67 12.34 1.10 -14.52
CA ASP A 67 11.02 0.88 -15.11
C ASP A 67 9.97 1.90 -14.63
N ASP A 68 10.33 2.86 -13.78
CA ASP A 68 9.38 3.77 -13.11
C ASP A 68 8.51 4.53 -14.10
N ALA A 69 9.09 5.05 -15.18
CA ALA A 69 8.34 5.77 -16.21
C ALA A 69 7.37 4.86 -16.98
N MET A 70 7.78 3.61 -17.24
CA MET A 70 6.95 2.61 -17.92
C MET A 70 5.77 2.19 -17.05
N VAL A 71 6.00 1.99 -15.75
CA VAL A 71 4.94 1.66 -14.78
C VAL A 71 3.93 2.81 -14.69
N LEU A 72 4.40 4.06 -14.62
CA LEU A 72 3.52 5.24 -14.58
C LEU A 72 2.66 5.35 -15.85
N GLN A 73 3.24 5.07 -17.02
CA GLN A 73 2.50 5.06 -18.28
C GLN A 73 1.47 3.93 -18.33
N ASP A 74 1.80 2.73 -17.82
CA ASP A 74 0.89 1.61 -17.72
C ASP A 74 -0.31 1.93 -16.81
N TRP A 75 -0.06 2.55 -15.66
CA TRP A 75 -1.13 3.01 -14.76
C TRP A 75 -2.04 4.05 -15.42
N LYS A 76 -1.49 5.02 -16.16
CA LYS A 76 -2.28 6.00 -16.89
C LYS A 76 -3.15 5.33 -17.96
N ARG A 77 -2.61 4.39 -18.73
CA ARG A 77 -3.34 3.63 -19.77
C ARG A 77 -4.47 2.79 -19.17
N ARG A 78 -4.28 2.25 -17.97
CA ARG A 78 -5.28 1.47 -17.21
C ARG A 78 -6.23 2.34 -16.42
N GLU A 79 -6.12 3.66 -16.53
CA GLU A 79 -6.94 4.61 -15.79
C GLU A 79 -6.88 4.41 -14.28
N VAL A 80 -5.70 4.03 -13.74
CA VAL A 80 -5.47 3.93 -12.30
C VAL A 80 -5.65 5.31 -11.68
N GLN A 81 -6.46 5.38 -10.63
CA GLN A 81 -6.82 6.62 -9.96
C GLN A 81 -6.15 6.77 -8.59
N ALA A 82 -5.76 5.64 -7.99
CA ALA A 82 -5.13 5.62 -6.67
C ALA A 82 -4.17 4.45 -6.51
N ILE A 83 -3.27 4.53 -5.54
CA ILE A 83 -2.25 3.53 -5.26
C ILE A 83 -2.26 3.17 -3.77
N ALA A 84 -2.23 1.88 -3.46
CA ALA A 84 -2.04 1.37 -2.11
C ALA A 84 -0.67 0.69 -1.97
N CYS A 85 0.20 1.20 -1.10
CA CYS A 85 1.42 0.53 -0.69
C CYS A 85 1.08 -0.48 0.41
N ALA A 86 1.11 -1.76 0.08
CA ALA A 86 0.78 -2.87 0.96
C ALA A 86 2.03 -3.74 1.23
N GLY A 87 2.95 -3.20 2.03
CA GLY A 87 4.25 -3.79 2.27
C GLY A 87 5.24 -3.53 1.13
N TYR A 88 5.19 -2.35 0.53
CA TYR A 88 6.18 -1.86 -0.41
C TYR A 88 7.35 -1.22 0.36
N LEU A 89 8.57 -1.72 0.14
CA LEU A 89 9.75 -1.39 0.94
C LEU A 89 10.70 -0.39 0.28
N LYS A 90 10.37 0.09 -0.89
CA LYS A 90 11.18 1.08 -1.62
C LYS A 90 10.53 2.45 -1.54
N ARG A 91 11.36 3.48 -1.74
CA ARG A 91 10.85 4.85 -1.87
C ARG A 91 9.95 4.94 -3.10
N VAL A 92 8.81 5.58 -2.97
CA VAL A 92 7.93 5.87 -4.10
C VAL A 92 8.58 6.99 -4.93
N PRO A 93 8.71 6.84 -6.25
CA PRO A 93 9.31 7.86 -7.10
C PRO A 93 8.57 9.20 -7.03
N ALA A 94 9.31 10.30 -7.09
CA ALA A 94 8.74 11.65 -7.02
C ALA A 94 7.68 11.91 -8.11
N ASP A 95 7.94 11.41 -9.33
CA ASP A 95 7.00 11.54 -10.45
C ASP A 95 5.66 10.82 -10.19
N TRP A 96 5.70 9.69 -9.45
CA TRP A 96 4.48 8.99 -9.05
C TRP A 96 3.72 9.77 -7.98
N ILE A 97 4.44 10.31 -6.98
CA ILE A 97 3.85 11.16 -5.94
C ILE A 97 3.18 12.39 -6.58
N GLN A 98 3.83 13.03 -7.53
CA GLN A 98 3.27 14.17 -8.24
C GLN A 98 2.04 13.79 -9.09
N ALA A 99 2.10 12.68 -9.83
CA ALA A 99 1.00 12.22 -10.69
C ALA A 99 -0.23 11.77 -9.89
N PHE A 100 -0.03 11.25 -8.70
CA PHE A 100 -1.07 10.74 -7.79
C PHE A 100 -1.11 11.53 -6.48
N GLU A 101 -0.97 12.85 -6.54
CA GLU A 101 -1.00 13.73 -5.36
C GLU A 101 -2.19 13.40 -4.46
N LYS A 102 -1.93 13.12 -3.17
CA LYS A 102 -2.91 12.72 -2.15
C LYS A 102 -3.72 11.44 -2.47
N ARG A 103 -3.25 10.63 -3.41
CA ARG A 103 -3.90 9.39 -3.83
C ARG A 103 -2.99 8.17 -3.77
N ILE A 104 -1.89 8.27 -3.03
CA ILE A 104 -1.04 7.15 -2.65
C ILE A 104 -1.10 7.00 -1.14
N TRP A 105 -1.51 5.83 -0.68
CA TRP A 105 -1.57 5.52 0.75
C TRP A 105 -0.68 4.34 1.09
N ASN A 106 -0.06 4.42 2.28
CA ASN A 106 0.74 3.33 2.82
C ASN A 106 0.05 2.71 4.03
N VAL A 107 0.10 1.38 4.13
CA VAL A 107 -0.31 0.62 5.31
C VAL A 107 0.94 0.35 6.14
N HIS A 108 1.08 1.08 7.25
CA HIS A 108 2.18 0.96 8.18
C HIS A 108 1.75 0.14 9.41
N PRO A 109 2.47 -0.95 9.78
CA PRO A 109 2.03 -1.88 10.82
C PRO A 109 2.41 -1.43 12.25
N ALA A 110 2.20 -0.16 12.55
CA ALA A 110 2.34 0.42 13.90
C ALA A 110 1.46 1.67 14.04
N LEU A 111 1.36 2.21 15.24
CA LEU A 111 0.68 3.45 15.54
C LEU A 111 1.64 4.63 15.32
N LEU A 112 1.57 5.26 14.15
CA LEU A 112 2.35 6.47 13.86
C LEU A 112 1.97 7.62 14.81
N PRO A 113 2.93 8.51 15.13
CA PRO A 113 4.29 8.63 14.58
C PRO A 113 5.34 7.70 15.19
N LYS A 114 5.00 6.93 16.24
CA LYS A 114 5.93 5.95 16.81
C LYS A 114 6.24 4.86 15.80
N PHE A 115 7.48 4.38 15.80
CA PHE A 115 7.94 3.28 14.96
C PHE A 115 7.78 3.52 13.45
N GLY A 116 7.77 4.79 13.02
CA GLY A 116 7.83 5.22 11.62
C GLY A 116 9.24 5.63 11.20
N GLY A 117 9.39 5.95 9.90
CA GLY A 117 10.62 6.49 9.33
C GLY A 117 11.56 5.46 8.72
N ALA A 118 12.73 5.93 8.29
CA ALA A 118 13.71 5.12 7.57
C ALA A 118 14.15 3.88 8.37
N GLY A 119 14.11 2.70 7.74
CA GLY A 119 14.49 1.43 8.37
C GLY A 119 13.37 0.73 9.13
N MET A 120 12.22 1.37 9.35
CA MET A 120 11.06 0.78 10.01
C MET A 120 10.17 0.05 9.02
N TYR A 121 10.39 -1.26 8.85
CA TYR A 121 9.61 -2.13 7.96
C TYR A 121 9.57 -3.59 8.45
N GLY A 122 8.53 -4.29 8.07
CA GLY A 122 8.38 -5.73 8.32
C GLY A 122 8.51 -6.09 9.80
N LEU A 123 9.26 -7.15 10.11
CA LEU A 123 9.46 -7.63 11.48
C LEU A 123 10.24 -6.66 12.38
N HIS A 124 11.00 -5.71 11.82
CA HIS A 124 11.74 -4.72 12.62
C HIS A 124 10.78 -3.86 13.43
N ILE A 125 9.66 -3.46 12.87
CA ILE A 125 8.64 -2.67 13.56
C ILE A 125 8.07 -3.45 14.75
N HIS A 126 7.63 -4.69 14.53
CA HIS A 126 7.05 -5.51 15.60
C HIS A 126 8.03 -5.76 16.74
N ARG A 127 9.32 -6.01 16.42
CA ARG A 127 10.37 -6.15 17.43
C ARG A 127 10.59 -4.86 18.20
N ALA A 128 10.61 -3.72 17.54
CA ALA A 128 10.77 -2.41 18.18
C ALA A 128 9.62 -2.11 19.14
N VAL A 129 8.37 -2.40 18.74
CA VAL A 129 7.18 -2.26 19.60
C VAL A 129 7.30 -3.11 20.86
N ILE A 130 7.69 -4.39 20.73
CA ILE A 130 7.85 -5.32 21.85
C ILE A 130 9.01 -4.86 22.76
N GLN A 131 10.15 -4.48 22.19
CA GLN A 131 11.33 -4.00 22.95
C GLN A 131 11.04 -2.70 23.70
N ALA A 132 10.17 -1.85 23.18
CA ALA A 132 9.75 -0.63 23.85
C ALA A 132 8.73 -0.87 24.98
N GLY A 133 8.25 -2.11 25.16
CA GLY A 133 7.25 -2.45 26.17
C GLY A 133 5.89 -1.80 25.93
N GLU A 134 5.55 -1.51 24.66
CA GLU A 134 4.26 -0.89 24.33
C GLU A 134 3.12 -1.85 24.61
N ALA A 135 2.10 -1.37 25.31
CA ALA A 135 0.88 -2.14 25.58
C ALA A 135 -0.06 -2.21 24.36
N LEU A 136 0.07 -1.25 23.46
CA LEU A 136 -0.72 -1.14 22.23
C LEU A 136 0.19 -1.05 21.01
N SER A 137 -0.19 -1.74 19.96
CA SER A 137 0.31 -1.58 18.61
C SER A 137 -0.89 -1.43 17.66
N GLY A 138 -0.69 -1.63 16.37
CA GLY A 138 -1.80 -1.56 15.44
C GLY A 138 -1.35 -1.32 14.01
N LEU A 139 -2.16 -0.60 13.27
CA LEU A 139 -1.84 -0.15 11.93
C LEU A 139 -2.20 1.31 11.74
N SER A 140 -1.47 1.97 10.86
CA SER A 140 -1.76 3.33 10.39
C SER A 140 -1.87 3.32 8.87
N ILE A 141 -2.86 4.02 8.33
CA ILE A 141 -2.92 4.33 6.91
C ILE A 141 -2.65 5.83 6.77
N HIS A 142 -1.65 6.18 5.99
CA HIS A 142 -1.23 7.56 5.79
C HIS A 142 -0.96 7.85 4.31
N GLU A 143 -1.02 9.11 3.93
CA GLU A 143 -0.60 9.56 2.61
C GLU A 143 0.91 9.33 2.44
N VAL A 144 1.32 8.97 1.22
CA VAL A 144 2.74 8.85 0.87
C VAL A 144 3.25 10.20 0.38
N THR A 145 4.33 10.65 1.00
CA THR A 145 5.08 11.85 0.63
C THR A 145 6.52 11.49 0.25
N ALA A 146 7.35 12.49 -0.01
CA ALA A 146 8.79 12.29 -0.26
C ALA A 146 9.53 11.73 0.97
N GLU A 147 9.02 12.00 2.17
CA GLU A 147 9.60 11.50 3.42
C GLU A 147 8.88 10.24 3.91
N TYR A 148 9.62 9.32 4.55
CA TYR A 148 9.05 8.07 5.04
C TYR A 148 8.10 8.31 6.22
N ASP A 149 6.87 7.80 6.11
CA ASP A 149 5.85 7.73 7.15
C ASP A 149 5.44 9.09 7.78
N GLU A 150 5.72 10.22 7.08
CA GLU A 150 5.42 11.59 7.55
C GLU A 150 4.17 12.20 6.91
N GLY A 151 3.54 11.51 5.97
CA GLY A 151 2.32 12.00 5.33
C GLY A 151 1.11 12.03 6.25
N ALA A 152 0.08 12.76 5.85
CA ALA A 152 -1.15 12.92 6.62
C ALA A 152 -1.77 11.56 6.98
N LEU A 153 -2.09 11.40 8.26
CA LEU A 153 -2.73 10.21 8.77
C LEU A 153 -4.19 10.17 8.34
N CYS A 154 -4.60 9.09 7.67
CA CYS A 154 -5.97 8.88 7.20
C CYS A 154 -6.76 7.98 8.14
N PHE A 155 -6.12 6.97 8.74
CA PHE A 155 -6.79 6.00 9.60
C PHE A 155 -5.77 5.33 10.55
N GLN A 156 -6.23 5.02 11.76
CA GLN A 156 -5.50 4.15 12.70
C GLN A 156 -6.44 3.16 13.37
N CYS A 157 -5.90 1.96 13.61
CA CYS A 157 -6.56 0.94 14.42
C CYS A 157 -5.56 0.42 15.44
N ALA A 158 -5.90 0.52 16.72
CA ALA A 158 -5.09 0.04 17.82
C ALA A 158 -5.47 -1.37 18.23
N LEU A 159 -4.47 -2.19 18.54
CA LEU A 159 -4.62 -3.57 19.01
C LEU A 159 -3.71 -3.78 20.23
N PRO A 160 -4.13 -4.53 21.26
CA PRO A 160 -3.28 -4.87 22.36
C PRO A 160 -2.11 -5.75 21.90
N VAL A 161 -0.93 -5.48 22.45
CA VAL A 161 0.25 -6.35 22.26
C VAL A 161 0.10 -7.53 23.18
N ALA A 162 0.11 -8.75 22.63
CA ALA A 162 0.09 -9.96 23.44
C ALA A 162 1.40 -10.09 24.25
N SER A 163 1.25 -10.35 25.54
CA SER A 163 2.35 -10.67 26.45
C SER A 163 2.93 -12.05 26.20
#